data_387edb3a762e7b7023bd5d6be7111ad0
#
_entry.id   387edb3a762e7b7023bd5d6be7111ad0
#
_cell.length_a   1.000
_cell.length_b   1.000
_cell.length_c   1.000
_cell.angle_alpha   90.00
_cell.angle_beta   90.00
_cell.angle_gamma   90.00
#
_symmetry.space_group_name_H-M   'P 1'
#
loop_
_entity.id
_entity.type
_entity.pdbx_description
1 polymer ?
#
loop_
_entity_poly.entity_id
_entity_poly.type
_entity_poly.pdbx_seq_one_letter_code
_entity_poly.pdbx_strand_id
1 'polypeptide(L)'
;MTKEELKVKVAKQLSIINDANDEICSYVNDYIESLPYKVGDKVSCSRCDVCWIASIVPERNCSIYTGDIEVRVNPAKKDGTRSNRELVLNGCNRDCIKKID
;
A
#
# COMPACT_ATOMS: atom_id res chain seq x y z
N MET A 1 -39.33 7.84 -10.86
CA MET A 1 -38.18 8.57 -10.25
C MET A 1 -37.76 9.69 -11.14
N THR A 2 -37.65 10.91 -10.60
CA THR A 2 -37.12 12.04 -11.34
C THR A 2 -35.60 12.04 -11.32
N LYS A 3 -34.99 12.82 -12.20
CA LYS A 3 -33.53 12.94 -12.26
C LYS A 3 -32.98 13.55 -10.96
N GLU A 4 -33.71 14.46 -10.33
CA GLU A 4 -33.34 15.07 -9.06
C GLU A 4 -33.35 14.05 -7.91
N GLU A 5 -34.36 13.19 -7.87
CA GLU A 5 -34.44 12.09 -6.89
C GLU A 5 -33.29 11.13 -7.06
N LEU A 6 -32.93 10.79 -8.30
CA LEU A 6 -31.78 9.94 -8.58
C LEU A 6 -30.48 10.57 -8.07
N LYS A 7 -30.27 11.85 -8.32
CA LYS A 7 -29.06 12.55 -7.85
C LYS A 7 -28.93 12.52 -6.33
N VAL A 8 -30.04 12.76 -5.61
CA VAL A 8 -30.05 12.75 -4.16
C VAL A 8 -29.71 11.36 -3.61
N LYS A 9 -30.32 10.33 -4.17
CA LYS A 9 -30.08 8.94 -3.74
C LYS A 9 -28.63 8.51 -4.01
N VAL A 10 -28.10 8.84 -5.18
CA VAL A 10 -26.72 8.51 -5.56
C VAL A 10 -25.73 9.26 -4.65
N ALA A 11 -25.96 10.55 -4.41
CA ALA A 11 -25.10 11.34 -3.54
C ALA A 11 -25.03 10.76 -2.13
N LYS A 12 -26.16 10.31 -1.59
CA LYS A 12 -26.23 9.68 -0.27
C LYS A 12 -25.39 8.39 -0.23
N GLN A 13 -25.50 7.54 -1.24
CA GLN A 13 -24.73 6.29 -1.30
C GLN A 13 -23.24 6.55 -1.49
N LEU A 14 -22.87 7.55 -2.31
CA LEU A 14 -21.47 7.93 -2.49
C LEU A 14 -20.87 8.43 -1.18
N SER A 15 -21.62 9.18 -0.38
CA SER A 15 -21.16 9.63 0.93
C SER A 15 -20.87 8.44 1.86
N ILE A 16 -21.73 7.43 1.87
CA ILE A 16 -21.54 6.21 2.66
C ILE A 16 -20.30 5.44 2.20
N ILE A 17 -20.12 5.32 0.88
CA ILE A 17 -18.95 4.64 0.31
C ILE A 17 -17.67 5.38 0.69
N ASN A 18 -17.65 6.70 0.60
CA ASN A 18 -16.49 7.51 0.95
C ASN A 18 -16.13 7.37 2.42
N ASP A 19 -17.13 7.39 3.32
CA ASP A 19 -16.90 7.22 4.75
C ASP A 19 -16.31 5.83 5.06
N ALA A 20 -16.87 4.79 4.47
CA ALA A 20 -16.38 3.43 4.65
C ALA A 20 -14.95 3.28 4.10
N ASN A 21 -14.68 3.90 2.95
CA ASN A 21 -13.36 3.88 2.32
C ASN A 21 -12.30 4.59 3.20
N ASP A 22 -12.66 5.71 3.80
CA ASP A 22 -11.79 6.44 4.72
C ASP A 22 -11.48 5.62 5.98
N GLU A 23 -12.47 4.89 6.52
CA GLU A 23 -12.25 3.98 7.65
C GLU A 23 -11.29 2.86 7.30
N ILE A 24 -11.45 2.24 6.13
CA ILE A 24 -10.54 1.19 5.66
C ILE A 24 -9.12 1.74 5.56
N CYS A 25 -8.96 2.92 4.99
CA CYS A 25 -7.67 3.58 4.88
C CYS A 25 -7.03 3.80 6.26
N SER A 26 -7.81 4.24 7.23
CA SER A 26 -7.35 4.47 8.61
C SER A 26 -6.86 3.16 9.26
N TYR A 27 -7.63 2.08 9.14
CA TYR A 27 -7.23 0.78 9.68
C TYR A 27 -5.96 0.25 9.04
N VAL A 28 -5.83 0.41 7.73
CA VAL A 28 -4.64 -0.04 7.00
C VAL A 28 -3.41 0.80 7.41
N ASN A 29 -3.57 2.10 7.59
CA ASN A 29 -2.48 2.96 8.08
C ASN A 29 -2.02 2.56 9.49
N ASP A 30 -2.95 2.22 10.38
CA ASP A 30 -2.61 1.73 11.72
C ASP A 30 -1.81 0.42 11.63
N TYR A 31 -2.21 -0.47 10.73
CA TYR A 31 -1.48 -1.71 10.48
C TYR A 31 -0.06 -1.44 9.97
N ILE A 32 0.08 -0.50 9.02
CA ILE A 32 1.39 -0.11 8.47
C ILE A 32 2.31 0.40 9.58
N GLU A 33 1.80 1.19 10.51
CA GLU A 33 2.59 1.70 11.63
C GLU A 33 3.06 0.59 12.57
N SER A 34 2.33 -0.54 12.62
CA SER A 34 2.69 -1.68 13.45
C SER A 34 3.72 -2.61 12.82
N LEU A 35 4.06 -2.42 11.56
CA LEU A 35 4.99 -3.30 10.85
C LEU A 35 6.41 -3.19 11.41
N PRO A 36 7.19 -4.31 11.38
CA PRO A 36 8.55 -4.31 11.90
C PRO A 36 9.55 -3.56 11.02
N TYR A 37 9.14 -3.12 9.84
CA TYR A 37 9.97 -2.34 8.92
C TYR A 37 9.26 -1.05 8.54
N LYS A 38 10.02 -0.03 8.15
CA LYS A 38 9.54 1.29 7.78
C LYS A 38 10.15 1.75 6.46
N VAL A 39 9.58 2.80 5.88
CA VAL A 39 10.16 3.43 4.68
C VAL A 39 11.61 3.84 4.97
N GLY A 40 12.49 3.47 4.05
CA GLY A 40 13.94 3.71 4.18
C GLY A 40 14.72 2.56 4.81
N ASP A 41 14.04 1.58 5.40
CA ASP A 41 14.72 0.42 6.00
C ASP A 41 15.31 -0.49 4.92
N LYS A 42 16.48 -1.07 5.24
CA LYS A 42 17.10 -2.07 4.41
C LYS A 42 16.51 -3.43 4.76
N VAL A 43 16.02 -4.14 3.75
CA VAL A 43 15.32 -5.41 3.94
C VAL A 43 15.73 -6.43 2.88
N SER A 44 15.39 -7.69 3.12
CA SER A 44 15.45 -8.75 2.11
C SER A 44 14.03 -9.23 1.81
N CYS A 45 13.82 -9.71 0.59
CA CYS A 45 12.55 -10.30 0.18
C CYS A 45 12.80 -11.43 -0.82
N SER A 46 11.76 -12.12 -1.23
CA SER A 46 11.88 -13.25 -2.16
C SER A 46 12.39 -12.84 -3.55
N ARG A 47 12.25 -11.55 -3.93
CA ARG A 47 12.69 -11.05 -5.23
C ARG A 47 14.08 -10.42 -5.19
N CYS A 48 14.51 -9.94 -4.02
CA CYS A 48 15.77 -9.23 -3.86
C CYS A 48 16.41 -9.59 -2.51
N ASP A 49 17.68 -9.99 -2.53
CA ASP A 49 18.40 -10.29 -1.29
C ASP A 49 18.65 -9.03 -0.47
N VAL A 50 18.81 -7.89 -1.15
CA VAL A 50 19.02 -6.59 -0.51
C VAL A 50 18.20 -5.55 -1.26
N CYS A 51 17.37 -4.84 -0.54
CA CYS A 51 16.58 -3.73 -1.09
C CYS A 51 16.20 -2.78 0.05
N TRP A 52 15.68 -1.62 -0.33
CA TRP A 52 15.23 -0.61 0.63
C TRP A 52 13.75 -0.34 0.42
N ILE A 53 13.02 -0.15 1.49
CA ILE A 53 11.60 0.19 1.41
C ILE A 53 11.45 1.59 0.83
N ALA A 54 10.87 1.71 -0.35
CA ALA A 54 10.61 2.99 -1.02
C ALA A 54 9.29 3.60 -0.54
N SER A 55 8.25 2.78 -0.42
CA SER A 55 6.94 3.24 0.06
C SER A 55 6.13 2.08 0.62
N ILE A 56 5.27 2.40 1.59
CA ILE A 56 4.27 1.48 2.13
C ILE A 56 2.99 2.29 2.22
N VAL A 57 2.00 1.93 1.40
CA VAL A 57 0.74 2.68 1.34
C VAL A 57 -0.44 1.70 1.31
N PRO A 58 -1.65 2.15 1.69
CA PRO A 58 -2.85 1.34 1.51
C PRO A 58 -3.05 1.02 0.03
N GLU A 59 -3.31 -0.24 -0.27
CA GLU A 59 -3.55 -0.68 -1.64
C GLU A 59 -4.91 -0.17 -2.12
N ARG A 60 -4.94 0.31 -3.36
CA ARG A 60 -6.16 0.81 -3.99
C ARG A 60 -6.43 0.08 -5.29
N ASN A 61 -7.70 -0.22 -5.53
CA ASN A 61 -8.18 -0.65 -6.83
C ASN A 61 -9.06 0.49 -7.36
N CYS A 62 -8.54 1.25 -8.32
CA CYS A 62 -9.13 2.51 -8.76
C CYS A 62 -9.22 3.50 -7.58
N SER A 63 -10.43 3.86 -7.14
CA SER A 63 -10.63 4.79 -6.02
C SER A 63 -11.00 4.09 -4.71
N ILE A 64 -11.01 2.76 -4.69
CA ILE A 64 -11.45 1.97 -3.53
C ILE A 64 -10.26 1.29 -2.88
N TYR A 65 -10.14 1.41 -1.55
CA TYR A 65 -9.11 0.70 -0.77
C TYR A 65 -9.52 -0.76 -0.60
N THR A 66 -8.56 -1.67 -0.81
CA THR A 66 -8.82 -3.12 -0.78
C THR A 66 -8.69 -3.72 0.62
N GLY A 67 -8.16 -2.96 1.59
CA GLY A 67 -7.87 -3.46 2.93
C GLY A 67 -6.49 -4.11 3.05
N ASP A 68 -5.68 -4.03 2.01
CA ASP A 68 -4.32 -4.56 1.98
C ASP A 68 -3.31 -3.43 1.83
N ILE A 69 -2.02 -3.77 1.78
CA ILE A 69 -0.94 -2.79 1.61
C ILE A 69 -0.22 -3.00 0.29
N GLU A 70 0.31 -1.91 -0.26
CA GLU A 70 1.22 -1.94 -1.39
C GLU A 70 2.60 -1.52 -0.91
N VAL A 71 3.58 -2.41 -1.08
CA VAL A 71 4.96 -2.15 -0.69
C VAL A 71 5.80 -2.02 -1.95
N ARG A 72 6.55 -0.94 -2.06
CA ARG A 72 7.51 -0.73 -3.14
C ARG A 72 8.91 -0.69 -2.56
N VAL A 73 9.85 -1.29 -3.26
CA VAL A 73 11.25 -1.36 -2.81
C VAL A 73 12.19 -0.90 -3.92
N ASN A 74 13.33 -0.37 -3.52
CA ASN A 74 14.43 -0.07 -4.43
C ASN A 74 15.46 -1.18 -4.30
N PRO A 75 15.70 -2.00 -5.34
CA PRO A 75 16.71 -3.06 -5.26
C PRO A 75 18.12 -2.47 -5.23
N ALA A 76 19.06 -3.26 -4.73
CA ALA A 76 20.48 -2.86 -4.74
C ALA A 76 21.04 -2.95 -6.16
N LYS A 77 21.94 -2.01 -6.50
CA LYS A 77 22.73 -2.08 -7.73
C LYS A 77 23.84 -3.13 -7.58
N LYS A 78 24.55 -3.42 -8.68
CA LYS A 78 25.68 -4.35 -8.66
C LYS A 78 26.77 -3.96 -7.66
N ASP A 79 26.92 -2.65 -7.41
CA ASP A 79 27.90 -2.12 -6.45
C ASP A 79 27.39 -2.11 -5.00
N GLY A 80 26.16 -2.57 -4.76
CA GLY A 80 25.56 -2.64 -3.44
C GLY A 80 24.81 -1.39 -3.01
N THR A 81 24.79 -0.34 -3.83
CA THR A 81 24.06 0.90 -3.48
C THR A 81 22.61 0.82 -3.90
N ARG A 82 21.77 1.68 -3.30
CA ARG A 82 20.35 1.76 -3.58
C ARG A 82 20.10 2.27 -4.99
N SER A 83 19.29 1.57 -5.77
CA SER A 83 18.90 2.01 -7.10
C SER A 83 17.71 2.96 -7.05
N ASN A 84 17.44 3.63 -8.18
CA ASN A 84 16.23 4.46 -8.34
C ASN A 84 15.04 3.67 -8.89
N ARG A 85 15.24 2.40 -9.22
CA ARG A 85 14.15 1.53 -9.67
C ARG A 85 13.25 1.19 -8.50
N GLU A 86 11.95 1.06 -8.78
CA GLU A 86 10.99 0.60 -7.81
C GLU A 86 10.36 -0.71 -8.27
N LEU A 87 10.32 -1.68 -7.38
CA LEU A 87 9.61 -2.94 -7.59
C LEU A 87 8.43 -3.01 -6.65
N VAL A 88 7.26 -3.38 -7.18
CA VAL A 88 6.06 -3.57 -6.37
C VAL A 88 6.08 -5.01 -5.84
N LEU A 89 5.94 -5.14 -4.53
CA LEU A 89 5.82 -6.44 -3.85
C LEU A 89 4.35 -6.73 -3.57
N ASN A 90 3.87 -7.88 -4.02
CA ASN A 90 2.49 -8.31 -3.78
C ASN A 90 2.48 -9.78 -3.35
N GLY A 91 1.44 -10.20 -2.65
CA GLY A 91 1.26 -11.58 -2.21
C GLY A 91 2.40 -12.08 -1.34
N CYS A 92 2.94 -13.25 -1.67
CA CYS A 92 4.00 -13.89 -0.89
C CYS A 92 5.32 -13.11 -0.91
N ASN A 93 5.58 -12.30 -1.94
CA ASN A 93 6.78 -11.46 -1.95
C ASN A 93 6.77 -10.44 -0.82
N ARG A 94 5.60 -9.90 -0.52
CA ARG A 94 5.39 -8.94 0.57
C ARG A 94 5.50 -9.62 1.93
N ASP A 95 4.97 -10.85 2.05
CA ASP A 95 4.99 -11.60 3.30
C ASP A 95 6.38 -12.12 3.67
N CYS A 96 7.31 -12.14 2.74
CA CYS A 96 8.67 -12.62 2.94
C CYS A 96 9.68 -11.51 3.27
N ILE A 97 9.20 -10.30 3.54
CA ILE A 97 10.07 -9.16 3.86
C ILE A 97 10.69 -9.36 5.25
N LYS A 98 12.03 -9.26 5.31
CA LYS A 98 12.78 -9.35 6.57
C LYS A 98 13.75 -8.17 6.66
N LYS A 99 13.77 -7.51 7.81
CA LYS A 99 14.68 -6.39 8.06
C LYS A 99 16.12 -6.88 8.15
N ILE A 100 17.04 -6.17 7.53
CA ILE A 100 18.49 -6.42 7.57
C ILE A 100 19.13 -5.32 8.40
N ASP A 101 19.99 -5.69 9.31
CA ASP A 101 20.78 -4.74 10.11
C ASP A 101 21.97 -4.18 9.35
#